data_15f25fd190e1e074250f9f4ea8753aa1
#
_entry.id   15f25fd190e1e074250f9f4ea8753aa1
#
_cell.length_a   1.000
_cell.length_b   1.000
_cell.length_c   1.000
_cell.angle_alpha   90.00
_cell.angle_beta   90.00
_cell.angle_gamma   90.00
#
_symmetry.space_group_name_H-M   'P 1'
#
loop_
_entity.id
_entity.type
_entity.pdbx_description
1 polymer ?
#
loop_
_entity_poly.entity_id
_entity_poly.type
_entity_poly.pdbx_seq_one_letter_code
_entity_poly.pdbx_strand_id
1 'polypeptide(L)'
;MIRHRLLAAAAVGLLTAVPALPGTALAGPRRDGLRLCALHPLPLPAGVTHGRATAVDPTGRYVAGIGTRITDGVWEPVLLLWQGARVTAVDTALAEDVVGVNSAGVVIGNAYVTAMQRPWRYQDGRLTDLPVPGNVSGAWVAGINGRGDIVGHGAVEATESSIALRWPADRPGTVETIDTPPDGAALAVLDDGTVVGNARFSAGSSSYAGWVRRPGGQVVRLTVPGRPNAWVLAARGGWAAGTTGDDPDGDRSPVRWGLDTGKATVVDPAVEPVQDVTAGGVLLGLRAVWHADGVTPLPGAVAGFPDVQARAVTDTGTAVGWTTTDRLTPVRWTGC
;
A
#
# COMPACT_ATOMS: atom_id res chain seq x y z
N MET A 1 50.60 -81.55 -11.61
CA MET A 1 50.36 -80.20 -11.22
C MET A 1 49.13 -79.71 -12.02
N ILE A 2 47.97 -79.83 -11.44
CA ILE A 2 46.67 -79.54 -12.11
C ILE A 2 46.08 -78.33 -11.44
N ARG A 3 45.90 -77.23 -12.22
CA ARG A 3 45.26 -76.01 -11.75
C ARG A 3 43.77 -76.08 -12.07
N HIS A 4 42.92 -76.08 -11.05
CA HIS A 4 41.48 -75.94 -11.17
C HIS A 4 41.11 -74.47 -11.38
N ARG A 5 40.38 -74.20 -12.46
CA ARG A 5 39.73 -72.91 -12.71
C ARG A 5 38.27 -73.04 -12.24
N LEU A 6 37.89 -72.20 -11.29
CA LEU A 6 36.52 -72.04 -10.87
C LEU A 6 35.83 -71.01 -11.82
N LEU A 7 34.74 -71.43 -12.44
CA LEU A 7 33.84 -70.58 -13.21
C LEU A 7 32.81 -69.94 -12.23
N ALA A 8 32.77 -68.62 -12.14
CA ALA A 8 31.74 -67.92 -11.47
C ALA A 8 30.62 -67.53 -12.46
N ALA A 9 29.44 -68.05 -12.23
CA ALA A 9 28.24 -67.69 -12.99
C ALA A 9 27.67 -66.35 -12.45
N ALA A 10 27.60 -65.32 -13.30
CA ALA A 10 26.94 -64.08 -13.01
C ALA A 10 25.46 -64.20 -13.40
N ALA A 11 24.55 -64.09 -12.40
CA ALA A 11 23.14 -63.98 -12.63
C ALA A 11 22.78 -62.48 -12.93
N VAL A 12 22.33 -62.22 -14.14
CA VAL A 12 21.80 -60.90 -14.56
C VAL A 12 20.31 -60.81 -14.15
N GLY A 13 20.02 -60.09 -13.10
CA GLY A 13 18.65 -59.76 -12.72
C GLY A 13 18.11 -58.62 -13.58
N LEU A 14 17.10 -58.91 -14.42
CA LEU A 14 16.30 -57.87 -15.09
C LEU A 14 15.44 -57.16 -14.06
N LEU A 15 15.76 -55.92 -13.74
CA LEU A 15 14.86 -54.98 -13.05
C LEU A 15 13.92 -54.36 -14.09
N THR A 16 12.68 -54.78 -14.11
CA THR A 16 11.61 -54.12 -14.85
C THR A 16 11.18 -52.85 -14.07
N ALA A 17 11.54 -51.68 -14.60
CA ALA A 17 11.06 -50.43 -14.10
C ALA A 17 9.56 -50.29 -14.41
N VAL A 18 8.72 -50.25 -13.38
CA VAL A 18 7.31 -49.90 -13.47
C VAL A 18 7.23 -48.38 -13.60
N PRO A 19 6.61 -47.80 -14.65
CA PRO A 19 6.41 -46.37 -14.73
C PRO A 19 5.45 -45.94 -13.62
N ALA A 20 5.88 -45.03 -12.74
CA ALA A 20 5.02 -44.35 -11.79
C ALA A 20 4.07 -43.46 -12.55
N LEU A 21 2.78 -43.78 -12.49
CA LEU A 21 1.72 -42.87 -12.92
C LEU A 21 1.78 -41.55 -12.12
N PRO A 22 1.64 -40.39 -12.76
CA PRO A 22 1.57 -39.14 -12.01
C PRO A 22 0.36 -39.21 -11.09
N GLY A 23 0.61 -39.28 -9.78
CA GLY A 23 -0.42 -39.20 -8.78
C GLY A 23 -1.15 -37.87 -8.95
N THR A 24 -2.41 -37.93 -9.36
CA THR A 24 -3.35 -36.81 -9.17
C THR A 24 -3.38 -36.53 -7.67
N ALA A 25 -2.74 -35.42 -7.28
CA ALA A 25 -2.90 -34.87 -5.94
C ALA A 25 -4.40 -34.59 -5.78
N LEU A 26 -5.09 -35.47 -5.06
CA LEU A 26 -6.44 -35.20 -4.57
C LEU A 26 -6.30 -33.94 -3.72
N ALA A 27 -6.87 -32.84 -4.23
CA ALA A 27 -7.06 -31.64 -3.46
C ALA A 27 -7.77 -32.07 -2.16
N GLY A 28 -7.07 -32.00 -1.04
CA GLY A 28 -7.65 -32.27 0.26
C GLY A 28 -8.88 -31.37 0.45
N PRO A 29 -9.87 -31.81 1.26
CA PRO A 29 -11.06 -31.01 1.49
C PRO A 29 -10.65 -29.62 1.91
N ARG A 30 -11.08 -28.58 1.14
CA ARG A 30 -10.99 -27.18 1.53
C ARG A 30 -11.66 -27.13 2.91
N ARG A 31 -10.89 -26.83 3.93
CA ARG A 31 -11.46 -26.41 5.19
C ARG A 31 -12.08 -25.05 4.86
N ASP A 32 -13.39 -24.98 4.90
CA ASP A 32 -14.16 -23.73 4.98
C ASP A 32 -13.87 -23.06 6.33
N GLY A 33 -12.61 -22.71 6.54
CA GLY A 33 -12.17 -21.92 7.66
C GLY A 33 -12.39 -20.47 7.30
N LEU A 34 -13.56 -19.92 7.71
CA LEU A 34 -13.74 -18.48 7.78
C LEU A 34 -12.50 -17.89 8.43
N ARG A 35 -11.74 -17.07 7.68
CA ARG A 35 -10.66 -16.27 8.28
C ARG A 35 -11.32 -15.32 9.25
N LEU A 36 -11.02 -15.44 10.53
CA LEU A 36 -11.57 -14.58 11.56
C LEU A 36 -10.53 -13.54 11.92
N CYS A 37 -10.71 -12.33 11.43
CA CYS A 37 -9.91 -11.19 11.88
C CYS A 37 -10.22 -10.89 13.35
N ALA A 38 -9.20 -10.67 14.15
CA ALA A 38 -9.33 -10.18 15.52
C ALA A 38 -9.02 -8.69 15.58
N LEU A 39 -9.91 -7.90 16.20
CA LEU A 39 -9.75 -6.46 16.36
C LEU A 39 -9.06 -6.16 17.70
N HIS A 40 -8.02 -5.33 17.66
CA HIS A 40 -7.25 -4.89 18.82
C HIS A 40 -7.08 -3.37 18.82
N PRO A 41 -7.46 -2.66 19.87
CA PRO A 41 -7.15 -1.25 20.03
C PRO A 41 -5.63 -1.00 20.09
N LEU A 42 -5.18 0.08 19.48
CA LEU A 42 -3.84 0.59 19.68
C LEU A 42 -3.83 1.58 20.86
N PRO A 43 -2.81 1.56 21.74
CA PRO A 43 -2.76 2.44 22.89
C PRO A 43 -2.64 3.90 22.44
N LEU A 44 -3.29 4.80 23.18
CA LEU A 44 -3.11 6.23 23.06
C LEU A 44 -2.23 6.74 24.22
N PRO A 45 -1.33 7.71 23.99
CA PRO A 45 -0.55 8.33 25.05
C PRO A 45 -1.43 9.18 25.97
N ALA A 46 -0.94 9.46 27.17
CA ALA A 46 -1.65 10.32 28.13
C ALA A 46 -1.97 11.69 27.50
N GLY A 47 -3.18 12.17 27.72
CA GLY A 47 -3.69 13.44 27.18
C GLY A 47 -4.15 13.42 25.73
N VAL A 48 -3.90 12.34 24.97
CA VAL A 48 -4.46 12.16 23.62
C VAL A 48 -5.80 11.43 23.73
N THR A 49 -6.86 12.07 23.27
CA THR A 49 -8.24 11.58 23.46
C THR A 49 -8.79 10.86 22.24
N HIS A 50 -8.30 11.20 21.05
CA HIS A 50 -8.73 10.65 19.77
C HIS A 50 -7.52 10.24 18.95
N GLY A 51 -7.65 9.19 18.14
CA GLY A 51 -6.57 8.78 17.25
C GLY A 51 -7.04 7.97 16.07
N ARG A 52 -6.24 8.03 15.00
CA ARG A 52 -6.41 7.24 13.78
C ARG A 52 -5.05 6.64 13.41
N ALA A 53 -4.99 5.35 13.12
CA ALA A 53 -3.84 4.73 12.49
C ALA A 53 -4.04 4.81 10.98
N THR A 54 -3.15 5.46 10.25
CA THR A 54 -3.31 5.73 8.82
C THR A 54 -2.28 5.03 7.96
N ALA A 55 -1.15 4.61 8.53
CA ALA A 55 -0.08 3.93 7.82
C ALA A 55 0.54 2.81 8.66
N VAL A 56 1.02 1.77 8.02
CA VAL A 56 1.81 0.69 8.60
C VAL A 56 2.95 0.30 7.66
N ASP A 57 4.12 0.02 8.19
CA ASP A 57 5.21 -0.50 7.37
C ASP A 57 4.93 -1.96 6.94
N PRO A 58 5.51 -2.44 5.84
CA PRO A 58 5.23 -3.80 5.33
C PRO A 58 5.43 -4.92 6.34
N THR A 59 6.33 -4.75 7.31
CA THR A 59 6.65 -5.76 8.34
C THR A 59 5.74 -5.68 9.57
N GLY A 60 4.99 -4.57 9.75
CA GLY A 60 4.16 -4.31 10.93
C GLY A 60 4.93 -3.87 12.17
N ARG A 61 6.22 -3.52 12.02
CA ARG A 61 7.05 -3.02 13.13
C ARG A 61 6.63 -1.62 13.58
N TYR A 62 6.27 -0.77 12.62
CA TYR A 62 5.84 0.60 12.84
C TYR A 62 4.43 0.83 12.31
N VAL A 63 3.61 1.47 13.11
CA VAL A 63 2.32 2.04 12.70
C VAL A 63 2.39 3.53 12.94
N ALA A 64 1.94 4.33 11.98
CA ALA A 64 1.88 5.77 12.12
C ALA A 64 0.44 6.28 11.97
N GLY A 65 0.18 7.44 12.52
CA GLY A 65 -1.14 8.05 12.46
C GLY A 65 -1.23 9.39 13.14
N ILE A 66 -2.44 9.84 13.35
CA ILE A 66 -2.77 11.15 13.89
C ILE A 66 -3.54 10.98 15.18
N GLY A 67 -3.18 11.76 16.18
CA GLY A 67 -3.97 11.93 17.40
C GLY A 67 -4.44 13.36 17.57
N THR A 68 -5.34 13.55 18.54
CA THR A 68 -5.78 14.86 18.98
C THR A 68 -5.64 14.95 20.49
N ARG A 69 -4.95 15.99 20.94
CA ARG A 69 -4.92 16.43 22.33
C ARG A 69 -5.87 17.62 22.47
N ILE A 70 -6.52 17.70 23.61
CA ILE A 70 -7.35 18.85 23.94
C ILE A 70 -6.72 19.51 25.15
N THR A 71 -6.20 20.74 24.95
CA THR A 71 -5.58 21.57 25.99
C THR A 71 -6.40 22.86 26.09
N ASP A 72 -6.99 23.11 27.26
CA ASP A 72 -7.82 24.31 27.50
C ASP A 72 -8.94 24.53 26.46
N GLY A 73 -9.52 23.42 25.94
CA GLY A 73 -10.56 23.45 24.93
C GLY A 73 -10.05 23.64 23.48
N VAL A 74 -8.74 23.73 23.28
CA VAL A 74 -8.11 23.83 21.96
C VAL A 74 -7.71 22.43 21.47
N TRP A 75 -8.03 22.13 20.22
CA TRP A 75 -7.70 20.88 19.56
C TRP A 75 -6.31 20.98 18.92
N GLU A 76 -5.38 20.17 19.41
CA GLU A 76 -3.99 20.14 18.95
C GLU A 76 -3.71 18.82 18.24
N PRO A 77 -3.26 18.83 16.98
CA PRO A 77 -2.87 17.61 16.27
C PRO A 77 -1.56 17.06 16.84
N VAL A 78 -1.47 15.73 16.88
CA VAL A 78 -0.31 15.01 17.40
C VAL A 78 0.04 13.90 16.41
N LEU A 79 1.29 13.82 15.98
CA LEU A 79 1.79 12.65 15.26
C LEU A 79 1.95 11.49 16.24
N LEU A 80 1.35 10.36 15.93
CA LEU A 80 1.44 9.12 16.69
C LEU A 80 2.30 8.11 15.93
N LEU A 81 3.28 7.52 16.63
CA LEU A 81 4.11 6.44 16.12
C LEU A 81 4.10 5.27 17.11
N TRP A 82 3.49 4.16 16.71
CA TRP A 82 3.48 2.92 17.48
C TRP A 82 4.61 1.99 17.03
N GLN A 83 5.30 1.41 17.99
CA GLN A 83 6.28 0.34 17.80
C GLN A 83 5.96 -0.78 18.80
N GLY A 84 5.28 -1.81 18.34
CA GLY A 84 4.70 -2.83 19.22
C GLY A 84 3.67 -2.23 20.19
N ALA A 85 3.90 -2.38 21.49
CA ALA A 85 3.05 -1.80 22.55
C ALA A 85 3.44 -0.34 22.92
N ARG A 86 4.58 0.16 22.45
CA ARG A 86 5.05 1.51 22.72
C ARG A 86 4.42 2.49 21.74
N VAL A 87 3.95 3.62 22.24
CA VAL A 87 3.52 4.75 21.41
C VAL A 87 4.33 5.99 21.76
N THR A 88 4.79 6.67 20.73
CA THR A 88 5.45 7.99 20.84
C THR A 88 4.48 9.03 20.26
N ALA A 89 4.27 10.12 20.99
CA ALA A 89 3.53 11.28 20.54
C ALA A 89 4.53 12.41 20.24
N VAL A 90 4.34 13.06 19.10
CA VAL A 90 5.11 14.24 18.70
C VAL A 90 4.14 15.37 18.47
N ASP A 91 4.23 16.39 19.32
CA ASP A 91 3.40 17.59 19.21
C ASP A 91 3.87 18.41 18.00
N THR A 92 2.98 18.58 17.05
CA THR A 92 3.26 19.31 15.82
C THR A 92 2.00 19.72 15.10
N ALA A 93 1.92 20.98 14.70
CA ALA A 93 0.84 21.46 13.86
C ALA A 93 0.86 20.89 12.43
N LEU A 94 1.93 20.19 12.05
CA LEU A 94 2.08 19.62 10.70
C LEU A 94 1.48 18.19 10.57
N ALA A 95 1.02 17.57 11.66
CA ALA A 95 0.44 16.23 11.61
C ALA A 95 -1.05 16.25 11.19
N GLU A 96 -1.37 16.87 10.08
CA GLU A 96 -2.75 16.88 9.56
C GLU A 96 -3.06 15.62 8.75
N ASP A 97 -2.09 15.14 7.97
CA ASP A 97 -2.22 13.95 7.14
C ASP A 97 -0.93 13.11 7.20
N VAL A 98 -1.01 11.93 7.79
CA VAL A 98 0.07 10.94 7.83
C VAL A 98 -0.19 9.90 6.75
N VAL A 99 0.67 9.90 5.73
CA VAL A 99 0.50 9.15 4.48
C VAL A 99 1.20 7.80 4.49
N GLY A 100 2.41 7.72 5.07
CA GLY A 100 3.20 6.51 5.01
C GLY A 100 4.23 6.38 6.13
N VAL A 101 4.65 5.16 6.40
CA VAL A 101 5.78 4.82 7.27
C VAL A 101 6.53 3.64 6.68
N ASN A 102 7.86 3.68 6.70
CA ASN A 102 8.70 2.56 6.25
C ASN A 102 9.28 1.75 7.43
N SER A 103 9.96 0.63 7.13
CA SER A 103 10.51 -0.28 8.12
C SER A 103 11.73 0.28 8.91
N ALA A 104 12.22 1.46 8.53
CA ALA A 104 13.18 2.23 9.31
C ALA A 104 12.52 3.22 10.28
N GLY A 105 11.18 3.31 10.29
CA GLY A 105 10.42 4.24 11.13
C GLY A 105 10.39 5.68 10.59
N VAL A 106 10.75 5.87 9.32
CA VAL A 106 10.57 7.16 8.66
C VAL A 106 9.10 7.35 8.33
N VAL A 107 8.49 8.41 8.85
CA VAL A 107 7.08 8.78 8.59
C VAL A 107 7.05 9.94 7.61
N ILE A 108 6.10 9.91 6.68
CA ILE A 108 5.82 10.98 5.74
C ILE A 108 4.38 11.46 5.86
N GLY A 109 4.18 12.73 5.53
CA GLY A 109 2.84 13.30 5.55
C GLY A 109 2.76 14.67 4.89
N ASN A 110 1.57 15.22 4.92
CA ASN A 110 1.23 16.52 4.36
C ASN A 110 0.63 17.42 5.43
N ALA A 111 0.82 18.73 5.29
CA ALA A 111 0.20 19.74 6.13
C ALA A 111 -0.30 20.92 5.28
N TYR A 112 -1.32 21.59 5.77
CA TYR A 112 -1.78 22.88 5.23
C TYR A 112 -1.13 24.01 6.02
N VAL A 113 -0.23 24.76 5.40
CA VAL A 113 0.38 25.94 6.02
C VAL A 113 0.10 27.14 5.13
N THR A 114 -0.62 28.12 5.66
CA THR A 114 -0.98 29.36 4.91
C THR A 114 -1.62 29.09 3.55
N ALA A 115 -2.59 28.16 3.51
CA ALA A 115 -3.30 27.70 2.31
C ALA A 115 -2.44 26.96 1.26
N MET A 116 -1.21 26.59 1.59
CA MET A 116 -0.33 25.82 0.72
C MET A 116 -0.07 24.45 1.32
N GLN A 117 -0.09 23.43 0.47
CA GLN A 117 0.30 22.07 0.86
C GLN A 117 1.81 21.98 1.03
N ARG A 118 2.24 21.47 2.17
CA ARG A 118 3.64 21.27 2.54
C ARG A 118 3.89 19.80 2.86
N PRO A 119 4.69 19.10 2.07
CA PRO A 119 5.13 17.75 2.37
C PRO A 119 6.20 17.77 3.46
N TRP A 120 6.15 16.79 4.36
CA TRP A 120 7.10 16.66 5.44
C TRP A 120 7.53 15.21 5.67
N ARG A 121 8.65 15.02 6.35
CA ARG A 121 9.12 13.75 6.87
C ARG A 121 9.50 13.87 8.35
N TYR A 122 9.27 12.80 9.09
CA TYR A 122 9.72 12.64 10.46
C TYR A 122 10.66 11.45 10.56
N GLN A 123 11.81 11.65 11.17
CA GLN A 123 12.81 10.61 11.42
C GLN A 123 13.65 10.97 12.65
N ASP A 124 13.96 9.99 13.51
CA ASP A 124 14.86 10.13 14.66
C ASP A 124 14.52 11.32 15.57
N GLY A 125 13.24 11.53 15.86
CA GLY A 125 12.74 12.60 16.71
C GLY A 125 12.64 13.97 16.02
N ARG A 126 12.98 14.08 14.75
CA ARG A 126 13.00 15.33 14.00
C ARG A 126 12.00 15.32 12.84
N LEU A 127 11.15 16.35 12.83
CA LEU A 127 10.27 16.65 11.69
C LEU A 127 10.96 17.71 10.81
N THR A 128 10.97 17.46 9.49
CA THR A 128 11.58 18.35 8.48
C THR A 128 10.67 18.48 7.27
N ASP A 129 10.54 19.70 6.77
CA ASP A 129 9.87 19.95 5.50
C ASP A 129 10.67 19.33 4.35
N LEU A 130 9.97 18.82 3.37
CA LEU A 130 10.56 18.39 2.11
C LEU A 130 10.62 19.57 1.12
N PRO A 131 11.71 19.70 0.34
CA PRO A 131 11.82 20.80 -0.62
C PRO A 131 10.76 20.68 -1.71
N VAL A 132 10.28 21.84 -2.18
CA VAL A 132 9.29 21.98 -3.25
C VAL A 132 9.94 22.72 -4.40
N PRO A 133 9.78 22.28 -5.68
CA PRO A 133 10.32 23.01 -6.83
C PRO A 133 9.72 24.41 -6.94
N GLY A 134 10.51 25.39 -7.38
CA GLY A 134 10.09 26.80 -7.42
C GLY A 134 8.95 27.13 -8.40
N ASN A 135 8.62 26.21 -9.31
CA ASN A 135 7.50 26.33 -10.24
C ASN A 135 6.22 25.60 -9.78
N VAL A 136 6.21 25.10 -8.53
CA VAL A 136 5.11 24.34 -7.95
C VAL A 136 4.48 25.14 -6.82
N SER A 137 3.17 25.37 -6.89
CA SER A 137 2.40 26.12 -5.90
C SER A 137 2.04 25.32 -4.64
N GLY A 138 2.08 23.97 -4.74
CA GLY A 138 1.87 23.05 -3.63
C GLY A 138 2.34 21.66 -4.00
N ALA A 139 2.86 20.93 -3.01
CA ALA A 139 3.31 19.55 -3.22
C ALA A 139 2.75 18.60 -2.16
N TRP A 140 2.55 17.34 -2.56
CA TRP A 140 2.04 16.26 -1.72
C TRP A 140 2.95 15.06 -1.80
N VAL A 141 3.25 14.44 -0.67
CA VAL A 141 3.82 13.10 -0.64
C VAL A 141 2.69 12.06 -0.72
N ALA A 142 2.97 10.94 -1.38
CA ALA A 142 2.00 9.86 -1.56
C ALA A 142 2.54 8.48 -1.19
N GLY A 143 3.86 8.25 -1.26
CA GLY A 143 4.46 6.95 -0.95
C GLY A 143 5.92 7.04 -0.53
N ILE A 144 6.35 6.06 0.26
CA ILE A 144 7.74 5.87 0.70
C ILE A 144 8.10 4.40 0.59
N ASN A 145 9.32 4.09 0.14
CA ASN A 145 9.84 2.72 0.09
C ASN A 145 10.74 2.38 1.30
N GLY A 146 11.19 1.12 1.36
CA GLY A 146 12.09 0.64 2.43
C GLY A 146 13.43 1.35 2.46
N ARG A 147 13.92 1.90 1.34
CA ARG A 147 15.16 2.69 1.26
C ARG A 147 14.99 4.13 1.72
N GLY A 148 13.74 4.59 1.85
CA GLY A 148 13.43 5.98 2.21
C GLY A 148 13.27 6.93 1.02
N ASP A 149 13.22 6.42 -0.23
CA ASP A 149 12.79 7.22 -1.37
C ASP A 149 11.32 7.58 -1.19
N ILE A 150 10.99 8.84 -1.40
CA ILE A 150 9.63 9.36 -1.28
C ILE A 150 9.16 9.81 -2.66
N VAL A 151 7.89 9.57 -2.98
CA VAL A 151 7.25 10.08 -4.20
C VAL A 151 5.96 10.79 -3.89
N GLY A 152 5.53 11.59 -4.84
CA GLY A 152 4.30 12.35 -4.77
C GLY A 152 4.07 13.18 -6.02
N HIS A 153 3.38 14.29 -5.87
CA HIS A 153 3.11 15.19 -6.97
C HIS A 153 3.10 16.64 -6.53
N GLY A 154 3.17 17.53 -7.51
CA GLY A 154 3.08 18.97 -7.32
C GLY A 154 2.10 19.60 -8.30
N ALA A 155 1.39 20.65 -7.87
CA ALA A 155 0.53 21.46 -8.72
C ALA A 155 1.36 22.58 -9.40
N VAL A 156 1.27 22.67 -10.71
CA VAL A 156 1.87 23.76 -11.51
C VAL A 156 0.77 24.73 -11.88
N GLU A 157 0.71 25.87 -11.19
CA GLU A 157 -0.36 26.85 -11.34
C GLU A 157 -0.43 27.43 -12.75
N ALA A 158 0.71 27.71 -13.36
CA ALA A 158 0.77 28.30 -14.70
C ALA A 158 0.14 27.46 -15.82
N THR A 159 0.01 26.14 -15.61
CA THR A 159 -0.54 25.21 -16.61
C THR A 159 -1.75 24.44 -16.08
N GLU A 160 -2.17 24.68 -14.83
CA GLU A 160 -3.23 23.93 -14.15
C GLU A 160 -3.02 22.41 -14.23
N SER A 161 -1.75 21.98 -14.17
CA SER A 161 -1.35 20.57 -14.35
C SER A 161 -0.64 20.02 -13.13
N SER A 162 -0.57 18.70 -13.05
CA SER A 162 0.24 18.00 -12.04
C SER A 162 1.54 17.50 -12.63
N ILE A 163 2.59 17.49 -11.80
CA ILE A 163 3.87 16.85 -12.09
C ILE A 163 4.23 15.85 -11.01
N ALA A 164 4.77 14.70 -11.40
CA ALA A 164 5.25 13.72 -10.45
C ALA A 164 6.60 14.13 -9.87
N LEU A 165 6.74 13.96 -8.56
CA LEU A 165 7.92 14.35 -7.80
C LEU A 165 8.55 13.14 -7.09
N ARG A 166 9.88 13.19 -6.90
CA ARG A 166 10.65 12.27 -6.09
C ARG A 166 11.60 13.03 -5.17
N TRP A 167 11.66 12.62 -3.91
CA TRP A 167 12.67 13.01 -2.93
C TRP A 167 13.56 11.80 -2.66
N PRO A 168 14.76 11.74 -3.28
CA PRO A 168 15.63 10.59 -3.17
C PRO A 168 16.26 10.49 -1.78
N ALA A 169 16.31 9.27 -1.24
CA ALA A 169 16.86 9.02 0.09
C ALA A 169 18.37 9.26 0.18
N ASP A 170 19.09 9.00 -0.92
CA ASP A 170 20.54 9.17 -1.06
C ASP A 170 20.98 10.63 -1.25
N ARG A 171 20.04 11.54 -1.52
CA ARG A 171 20.26 12.98 -1.68
C ARG A 171 19.28 13.81 -0.85
N PRO A 172 19.36 13.75 0.49
CA PRO A 172 18.46 14.50 1.36
C PRO A 172 18.47 15.99 1.04
N GLY A 173 17.28 16.62 1.08
CA GLY A 173 17.14 18.04 0.77
C GLY A 173 17.06 18.36 -0.72
N THR A 174 16.96 17.37 -1.60
CA THR A 174 16.71 17.53 -3.03
C THR A 174 15.33 17.03 -3.42
N VAL A 175 14.81 17.54 -4.53
CA VAL A 175 13.59 17.09 -5.18
C VAL A 175 13.82 16.99 -6.68
N GLU A 176 13.27 15.95 -7.30
CA GLU A 176 13.36 15.66 -8.72
C GLU A 176 11.98 15.58 -9.34
N THR A 177 11.84 16.07 -10.56
CA THR A 177 10.66 15.79 -11.39
C THR A 177 10.83 14.44 -12.06
N ILE A 178 9.80 13.61 -12.00
CA ILE A 178 9.74 12.32 -12.71
C ILE A 178 9.10 12.59 -14.09
N ASP A 179 9.76 12.14 -15.15
CA ASP A 179 9.19 12.17 -16.51
C ASP A 179 8.03 11.17 -16.59
N THR A 180 6.82 11.67 -16.83
CA THR A 180 5.55 10.93 -16.84
C THR A 180 4.66 11.43 -17.98
N PRO A 181 3.58 10.70 -18.32
CA PRO A 181 2.52 11.27 -19.15
C PRO A 181 1.95 12.57 -18.55
N PRO A 182 1.25 13.42 -19.36
CA PRO A 182 0.66 14.67 -18.89
C PRO A 182 -0.21 14.50 -17.62
N ASP A 183 -0.20 15.50 -16.76
CA ASP A 183 -0.88 15.50 -15.48
C ASP A 183 -0.52 14.29 -14.59
N GLY A 184 0.75 13.91 -14.64
CA GLY A 184 1.25 12.74 -13.92
C GLY A 184 1.39 13.00 -12.42
N ALA A 185 0.80 12.11 -11.62
CA ALA A 185 0.99 12.03 -10.17
C ALA A 185 1.63 10.69 -9.82
N ALA A 186 2.72 10.69 -9.05
CA ALA A 186 3.29 9.48 -8.47
C ALA A 186 2.59 9.16 -7.15
N LEU A 187 2.24 7.89 -6.94
CA LEU A 187 1.51 7.42 -5.76
C LEU A 187 2.32 6.43 -4.91
N ALA A 188 3.12 5.60 -5.55
CA ALA A 188 3.95 4.62 -4.85
C ALA A 188 5.33 4.50 -5.49
N VAL A 189 6.32 4.18 -4.69
CA VAL A 189 7.66 3.81 -5.12
C VAL A 189 8.05 2.48 -4.47
N LEU A 190 8.49 1.53 -5.29
CA LEU A 190 8.92 0.21 -4.85
C LEU A 190 10.42 0.20 -4.50
N ASP A 191 10.87 -0.84 -3.81
CA ASP A 191 12.27 -0.94 -3.37
C ASP A 191 13.27 -1.09 -4.53
N ASP A 192 12.84 -1.55 -5.70
CA ASP A 192 13.66 -1.59 -6.91
C ASP A 192 13.74 -0.23 -7.64
N GLY A 193 13.00 0.77 -7.18
CA GLY A 193 12.91 2.10 -7.78
C GLY A 193 11.81 2.23 -8.85
N THR A 194 10.99 1.21 -9.05
CA THR A 194 9.76 1.31 -9.86
C THR A 194 8.80 2.30 -9.21
N VAL A 195 8.27 3.23 -10.01
CA VAL A 195 7.27 4.21 -9.57
C VAL A 195 5.94 3.90 -10.24
N VAL A 196 4.87 4.01 -9.49
CA VAL A 196 3.49 3.78 -9.94
C VAL A 196 2.66 5.02 -9.66
N GLY A 197 1.78 5.37 -10.57
CA GLY A 197 0.95 6.56 -10.41
C GLY A 197 -0.22 6.63 -11.38
N ASN A 198 -0.84 7.80 -11.48
CA ASN A 198 -1.92 8.11 -12.41
C ASN A 198 -1.57 9.29 -13.30
N ALA A 199 -2.12 9.30 -14.52
CA ALA A 199 -1.93 10.39 -15.48
C ALA A 199 -3.07 10.43 -16.50
N ARG A 200 -3.14 11.56 -17.24
CA ARG A 200 -3.89 11.65 -18.49
C ARG A 200 -2.97 11.22 -19.62
N PHE A 201 -3.40 10.26 -20.45
CA PHE A 201 -2.57 9.77 -21.56
C PHE A 201 -2.80 10.51 -22.89
N SER A 202 -3.73 11.44 -22.91
CA SER A 202 -3.93 12.37 -24.03
C SER A 202 -4.36 13.73 -23.51
N ALA A 203 -3.79 14.78 -24.11
CA ALA A 203 -4.14 16.14 -23.77
C ALA A 203 -5.64 16.38 -24.00
N GLY A 204 -6.31 17.04 -23.05
CA GLY A 204 -7.73 17.32 -23.10
C GLY A 204 -8.66 16.13 -22.82
N SER A 205 -8.11 14.95 -22.54
CA SER A 205 -8.92 13.80 -22.10
C SER A 205 -9.38 13.98 -20.66
N SER A 206 -10.64 13.65 -20.37
CA SER A 206 -11.14 13.50 -19.00
C SER A 206 -10.74 12.14 -18.39
N SER A 207 -10.21 11.22 -19.21
CA SER A 207 -9.89 9.87 -18.78
C SER A 207 -8.50 9.81 -18.14
N TYR A 208 -8.45 9.20 -16.96
CA TYR A 208 -7.21 8.89 -16.26
C TYR A 208 -6.87 7.41 -16.40
N ALA A 209 -5.57 7.10 -16.41
CA ALA A 209 -5.11 5.74 -16.31
C ALA A 209 -3.89 5.64 -15.38
N GLY A 210 -3.77 4.47 -14.74
CA GLY A 210 -2.57 4.12 -14.02
C GLY A 210 -1.38 4.01 -14.95
N TRP A 211 -0.19 4.27 -14.42
CA TRP A 211 1.08 4.04 -15.10
C TRP A 211 2.10 3.41 -14.17
N VAL A 212 3.04 2.68 -14.77
CA VAL A 212 4.23 2.13 -14.13
C VAL A 212 5.45 2.65 -14.86
N ARG A 213 6.41 3.22 -14.15
CA ARG A 213 7.72 3.62 -14.67
C ARG A 213 8.79 2.79 -13.99
N ARG A 214 9.47 1.96 -14.75
CA ARG A 214 10.57 1.13 -14.27
C ARG A 214 11.88 1.91 -14.17
N PRO A 215 12.85 1.45 -13.36
CA PRO A 215 14.23 1.92 -13.48
C PRO A 215 14.67 1.79 -14.94
N GLY A 216 15.21 2.85 -15.54
CA GLY A 216 15.49 2.92 -16.99
C GLY A 216 14.50 3.73 -17.80
N GLY A 217 13.39 4.19 -17.21
CA GLY A 217 12.54 5.25 -17.76
C GLY A 217 11.37 4.79 -18.61
N GLN A 218 11.23 3.51 -18.93
CA GLN A 218 10.08 3.02 -19.67
C GLN A 218 8.79 3.18 -18.85
N VAL A 219 7.78 3.84 -19.45
CA VAL A 219 6.44 4.00 -18.88
C VAL A 219 5.48 3.03 -19.57
N VAL A 220 4.75 2.26 -18.77
CA VAL A 220 3.70 1.34 -19.21
C VAL A 220 2.36 1.79 -18.63
N ARG A 221 1.34 1.89 -19.47
CA ARG A 221 -0.02 2.21 -19.05
C ARG A 221 -0.70 0.99 -18.44
N LEU A 222 -1.33 1.17 -17.28
CA LEU A 222 -2.21 0.18 -16.66
C LEU A 222 -3.63 0.42 -17.15
N THR A 223 -4.21 -0.60 -17.77
CA THR A 223 -5.56 -0.52 -18.35
C THR A 223 -6.43 -1.66 -17.85
N VAL A 224 -7.74 -1.49 -17.99
CA VAL A 224 -8.74 -2.55 -17.82
C VAL A 224 -9.49 -2.69 -19.13
N PRO A 225 -9.51 -3.87 -19.76
CA PRO A 225 -10.21 -4.06 -21.04
C PRO A 225 -11.67 -3.63 -20.97
N GLY A 226 -12.11 -2.81 -21.92
CA GLY A 226 -13.47 -2.31 -22.01
C GLY A 226 -13.83 -1.18 -21.02
N ARG A 227 -12.85 -0.65 -20.27
CA ARG A 227 -13.06 0.46 -19.33
C ARG A 227 -12.17 1.66 -19.70
N PRO A 228 -12.73 2.88 -19.81
CA PRO A 228 -11.96 4.08 -20.20
C PRO A 228 -11.06 4.60 -19.08
N ASN A 229 -11.44 4.40 -17.82
CA ASN A 229 -10.73 4.90 -16.66
C ASN A 229 -10.20 3.76 -15.79
N ALA A 230 -8.99 3.98 -15.27
CA ALA A 230 -8.34 3.08 -14.35
C ALA A 230 -7.45 3.91 -13.39
N TRP A 231 -7.81 3.96 -12.11
CA TRP A 231 -7.05 4.69 -11.09
C TRP A 231 -6.31 3.72 -10.19
N VAL A 232 -5.02 3.88 -10.10
CA VAL A 232 -4.21 3.24 -9.05
C VAL A 232 -4.39 4.01 -7.76
N LEU A 233 -4.56 3.30 -6.65
CA LEU A 233 -4.64 3.85 -5.30
C LEU A 233 -3.48 3.39 -4.42
N ALA A 234 -2.96 2.18 -4.66
CA ALA A 234 -1.83 1.62 -3.94
C ALA A 234 -0.99 0.71 -4.84
N ALA A 235 0.30 0.56 -4.51
CA ALA A 235 1.16 -0.45 -5.14
C ALA A 235 2.22 -0.96 -4.15
N ARG A 236 2.47 -2.30 -4.20
CA ARG A 236 3.49 -2.94 -3.36
C ARG A 236 3.95 -4.25 -4.00
N GLY A 237 5.25 -4.53 -3.94
CA GLY A 237 5.83 -5.72 -4.57
C GLY A 237 5.51 -5.77 -6.07
N GLY A 238 4.97 -6.88 -6.54
CA GLY A 238 4.58 -7.06 -7.94
C GLY A 238 3.15 -6.60 -8.29
N TRP A 239 2.46 -5.84 -7.42
CA TRP A 239 1.04 -5.55 -7.55
C TRP A 239 0.72 -4.06 -7.44
N ALA A 240 -0.26 -3.62 -8.22
CA ALA A 240 -1.00 -2.39 -8.00
C ALA A 240 -2.47 -2.71 -7.75
N ALA A 241 -3.14 -1.87 -6.99
CA ALA A 241 -4.56 -1.96 -6.70
C ALA A 241 -5.22 -0.59 -6.85
N GLY A 242 -6.51 -0.60 -7.19
CA GLY A 242 -7.25 0.61 -7.38
C GLY A 242 -8.67 0.34 -7.90
N THR A 243 -9.19 1.27 -8.70
CA THR A 243 -10.56 1.20 -9.20
C THR A 243 -10.62 1.45 -10.70
N THR A 244 -11.66 0.95 -11.34
CA THR A 244 -11.99 1.20 -12.75
C THR A 244 -13.46 1.57 -12.88
N GLY A 245 -13.80 2.37 -13.89
CA GLY A 245 -15.17 2.78 -14.15
C GLY A 245 -15.34 3.46 -15.50
N ASP A 246 -16.57 3.63 -15.92
CA ASP A 246 -16.89 4.32 -17.19
C ASP A 246 -16.87 5.84 -17.01
N ASP A 247 -17.26 6.31 -15.82
CA ASP A 247 -17.28 7.72 -15.42
C ASP A 247 -16.39 7.93 -14.17
N PRO A 248 -15.62 9.06 -14.07
CA PRO A 248 -14.89 9.43 -12.88
C PRO A 248 -15.74 9.47 -11.59
N ASP A 249 -17.01 9.85 -11.71
CA ASP A 249 -17.96 10.00 -10.60
C ASP A 249 -19.03 8.88 -10.54
N GLY A 250 -18.97 7.92 -11.46
CA GLY A 250 -19.92 6.80 -11.59
C GLY A 250 -19.54 5.57 -10.77
N ASP A 251 -20.21 4.47 -11.08
CA ASP A 251 -19.97 3.18 -10.45
C ASP A 251 -18.51 2.71 -10.70
N ARG A 252 -17.82 2.45 -9.61
CA ARG A 252 -16.44 1.97 -9.62
C ARG A 252 -16.39 0.49 -9.29
N SER A 253 -15.44 -0.20 -9.88
CA SER A 253 -15.14 -1.59 -9.57
C SER A 253 -13.70 -1.69 -9.09
N PRO A 254 -13.43 -2.39 -7.98
CA PRO A 254 -12.08 -2.60 -7.51
C PRO A 254 -11.31 -3.48 -8.49
N VAL A 255 -10.04 -3.16 -8.69
CA VAL A 255 -9.17 -3.85 -9.63
C VAL A 255 -7.77 -4.02 -9.08
N ARG A 256 -7.14 -5.14 -9.44
CA ARG A 256 -5.75 -5.44 -9.16
C ARG A 256 -4.99 -5.65 -10.48
N TRP A 257 -3.80 -5.08 -10.60
CA TRP A 257 -2.88 -5.30 -11.72
C TRP A 257 -1.63 -6.02 -11.27
N GLY A 258 -1.20 -7.02 -12.03
CA GLY A 258 0.17 -7.54 -11.95
C GLY A 258 1.11 -6.57 -12.66
N LEU A 259 2.09 -5.99 -11.95
CA LEU A 259 2.99 -4.98 -12.50
C LEU A 259 3.91 -5.54 -13.59
N ASP A 260 4.26 -6.82 -13.53
CA ASP A 260 5.12 -7.47 -14.53
C ASP A 260 4.39 -7.76 -15.84
N THR A 261 3.12 -8.11 -15.76
CA THR A 261 2.31 -8.54 -16.92
C THR A 261 1.39 -7.45 -17.44
N GLY A 262 1.10 -6.41 -16.65
CA GLY A 262 0.05 -5.43 -16.91
C GLY A 262 -1.37 -6.02 -16.83
N LYS A 263 -1.52 -7.29 -16.45
CA LYS A 263 -2.81 -7.97 -16.41
C LYS A 263 -3.68 -7.41 -15.30
N ALA A 264 -4.87 -6.94 -15.67
CA ALA A 264 -5.91 -6.51 -14.76
C ALA A 264 -6.81 -7.68 -14.34
N THR A 265 -7.25 -7.64 -13.08
CA THR A 265 -8.29 -8.53 -12.53
C THR A 265 -9.28 -7.66 -11.77
N VAL A 266 -10.51 -7.57 -12.24
CA VAL A 266 -11.62 -6.97 -11.48
C VAL A 266 -11.95 -7.93 -10.34
N VAL A 267 -12.08 -7.41 -9.14
CA VAL A 267 -12.29 -8.20 -7.93
C VAL A 267 -13.66 -7.91 -7.32
N ASP A 268 -13.98 -8.60 -6.22
CA ASP A 268 -15.26 -8.47 -5.55
C ASP A 268 -15.52 -7.02 -5.07
N PRO A 269 -16.68 -6.42 -5.40
CA PRO A 269 -17.01 -5.05 -5.01
C PRO A 269 -17.10 -4.82 -3.50
N ALA A 270 -17.19 -5.86 -2.67
CA ALA A 270 -17.20 -5.74 -1.22
C ALA A 270 -15.92 -5.12 -0.63
N VAL A 271 -14.83 -5.02 -1.42
CA VAL A 271 -13.59 -4.32 -1.01
C VAL A 271 -13.54 -2.85 -1.45
N GLU A 272 -14.58 -2.35 -2.08
CA GLU A 272 -14.64 -0.91 -2.42
C GLU A 272 -14.95 -0.07 -1.18
N PRO A 273 -14.34 1.11 -1.00
CA PRO A 273 -13.18 1.61 -1.75
C PRO A 273 -11.86 0.93 -1.35
N VAL A 274 -11.05 0.63 -2.34
CA VAL A 274 -9.71 0.06 -2.14
C VAL A 274 -8.82 1.05 -1.38
N GLN A 275 -8.08 0.55 -0.40
CA GLN A 275 -7.19 1.34 0.45
C GLN A 275 -5.71 0.99 0.24
N ASP A 276 -5.37 -0.30 0.18
CA ASP A 276 -3.98 -0.75 0.12
C ASP A 276 -3.88 -2.15 -0.52
N VAL A 277 -2.64 -2.58 -0.82
CA VAL A 277 -2.32 -3.90 -1.36
C VAL A 277 -1.05 -4.45 -0.72
N THR A 278 -1.03 -5.75 -0.42
CA THR A 278 0.16 -6.45 0.07
C THR A 278 1.11 -6.85 -1.07
N ALA A 279 2.36 -7.17 -0.77
CA ALA A 279 3.29 -7.74 -1.75
C ALA A 279 2.82 -9.11 -2.32
N GLY A 280 1.93 -9.82 -1.62
CA GLY A 280 1.26 -11.03 -2.10
C GLY A 280 0.00 -10.78 -2.95
N GLY A 281 -0.39 -9.51 -3.15
CA GLY A 281 -1.54 -9.13 -3.97
C GLY A 281 -2.90 -9.29 -3.26
N VAL A 282 -2.92 -9.37 -1.94
CA VAL A 282 -4.14 -9.24 -1.13
C VAL A 282 -4.55 -7.78 -1.10
N LEU A 283 -5.84 -7.48 -1.31
CA LEU A 283 -6.36 -6.12 -1.30
C LEU A 283 -7.02 -5.80 0.03
N LEU A 284 -6.72 -4.62 0.56
CA LEU A 284 -7.46 -4.03 1.65
C LEU A 284 -8.49 -3.05 1.10
N GLY A 285 -9.74 -3.26 1.45
CA GLY A 285 -10.80 -2.28 1.33
C GLY A 285 -11.04 -1.55 2.65
N LEU A 286 -11.98 -0.61 2.63
CA LEU A 286 -12.32 0.17 3.82
C LEU A 286 -12.82 -0.71 4.97
N ARG A 287 -13.54 -1.81 4.66
CA ARG A 287 -14.23 -2.67 5.64
C ARG A 287 -14.01 -4.16 5.43
N ALA A 288 -13.22 -4.55 4.46
CA ALA A 288 -12.99 -5.94 4.11
C ALA A 288 -11.61 -6.16 3.51
N VAL A 289 -11.15 -7.40 3.56
CA VAL A 289 -9.92 -7.85 2.90
C VAL A 289 -10.31 -8.85 1.81
N TRP A 290 -9.81 -8.64 0.61
CA TRP A 290 -9.97 -9.57 -0.51
C TRP A 290 -8.73 -10.45 -0.67
N HIS A 291 -8.97 -11.74 -0.75
CA HIS A 291 -8.01 -12.77 -1.13
C HIS A 291 -8.46 -13.44 -2.43
N ALA A 292 -7.58 -14.19 -3.08
CA ALA A 292 -7.94 -14.90 -4.31
C ALA A 292 -9.06 -15.95 -4.12
N ASP A 293 -9.29 -16.40 -2.89
CA ASP A 293 -10.28 -17.38 -2.48
C ASP A 293 -11.54 -16.77 -1.84
N GLY A 294 -11.61 -15.46 -1.69
CA GLY A 294 -12.82 -14.80 -1.18
C GLY A 294 -12.57 -13.49 -0.43
N VAL A 295 -13.64 -12.96 0.15
CA VAL A 295 -13.63 -11.72 0.92
C VAL A 295 -13.84 -12.02 2.41
N THR A 296 -13.05 -11.39 3.26
CA THR A 296 -13.15 -11.45 4.72
C THR A 296 -13.57 -10.07 5.25
N PRO A 297 -14.76 -9.92 5.84
CA PRO A 297 -15.16 -8.66 6.49
C PRO A 297 -14.29 -8.38 7.71
N LEU A 298 -13.96 -7.10 7.93
CA LEU A 298 -13.28 -6.67 9.15
C LEU A 298 -14.28 -6.60 10.31
N PRO A 299 -13.96 -7.18 11.49
CA PRO A 299 -14.82 -7.08 12.68
C PRO A 299 -15.05 -5.62 13.09
N GLY A 300 -16.25 -5.32 13.59
CA GLY A 300 -16.68 -3.97 13.92
C GLY A 300 -17.30 -3.21 12.73
N ALA A 301 -17.27 -3.77 11.51
CA ALA A 301 -17.98 -3.21 10.37
C ALA A 301 -19.49 -3.48 10.50
N VAL A 302 -20.27 -2.43 10.70
CA VAL A 302 -21.73 -2.48 10.71
C VAL A 302 -22.27 -1.92 9.40
N ALA A 303 -23.22 -2.64 8.79
CA ALA A 303 -23.82 -2.17 7.54
C ALA A 303 -24.47 -0.80 7.70
N GLY A 304 -24.08 0.14 6.85
CA GLY A 304 -24.66 1.50 6.82
C GLY A 304 -23.97 2.55 7.70
N PHE A 305 -23.00 2.18 8.54
CA PHE A 305 -22.27 3.13 9.39
C PHE A 305 -20.76 3.08 9.12
N PRO A 306 -20.06 4.23 9.13
CA PRO A 306 -18.60 4.28 8.92
C PRO A 306 -17.80 3.92 10.18
N ASP A 307 -18.29 2.93 10.97
CA ASP A 307 -17.71 2.57 12.26
C ASP A 307 -16.31 1.97 12.16
N VAL A 308 -15.95 1.43 11.00
CA VAL A 308 -14.65 0.85 10.69
C VAL A 308 -14.07 1.51 9.46
N GLN A 309 -12.84 1.98 9.57
CA GLN A 309 -12.07 2.52 8.44
C GLN A 309 -10.65 1.94 8.48
N ALA A 310 -10.42 0.88 7.71
CA ALA A 310 -9.09 0.37 7.46
C ALA A 310 -8.36 1.27 6.46
N ARG A 311 -7.02 1.42 6.59
CA ARG A 311 -6.22 2.32 5.76
C ARG A 311 -4.98 1.67 5.16
N ALA A 312 -4.31 0.81 5.91
CA ALA A 312 -3.09 0.19 5.43
C ALA A 312 -3.00 -1.26 5.94
N VAL A 313 -2.25 -2.10 5.23
CA VAL A 313 -2.08 -3.52 5.54
C VAL A 313 -0.61 -3.92 5.43
N THR A 314 -0.16 -4.78 6.34
CA THR A 314 1.18 -5.40 6.28
C THR A 314 1.20 -6.57 5.29
N ASP A 315 2.39 -7.00 4.88
CA ASP A 315 2.54 -8.20 4.03
C ASP A 315 2.16 -9.50 4.76
N THR A 316 2.03 -9.47 6.09
CA THR A 316 1.57 -10.59 6.91
C THR A 316 0.06 -10.58 7.18
N GLY A 317 -0.70 -9.64 6.59
CA GLY A 317 -2.15 -9.57 6.71
C GLY A 317 -2.66 -8.86 7.98
N THR A 318 -1.83 -8.06 8.65
CA THR A 318 -2.31 -7.16 9.71
C THR A 318 -2.77 -5.86 9.09
N ALA A 319 -4.06 -5.53 9.19
CA ALA A 319 -4.58 -4.24 8.78
C ALA A 319 -4.58 -3.24 9.95
N VAL A 320 -4.48 -1.95 9.63
CA VAL A 320 -4.60 -0.86 10.60
C VAL A 320 -5.60 0.19 10.13
N GLY A 321 -6.15 0.92 11.09
CA GLY A 321 -7.14 1.95 10.82
C GLY A 321 -7.73 2.49 12.12
N TRP A 322 -9.01 2.81 12.08
CA TRP A 322 -9.74 3.24 13.28
C TRP A 322 -11.18 2.78 13.28
N THR A 323 -11.76 2.79 14.45
CA THR A 323 -13.20 2.65 14.65
C THR A 323 -13.77 3.96 15.19
N THR A 324 -15.05 4.20 14.92
CA THR A 324 -15.79 5.36 15.41
C THR A 324 -16.97 4.87 16.24
N THR A 325 -16.92 5.09 17.54
CA THR A 325 -18.04 4.86 18.44
C THR A 325 -18.45 6.20 19.05
N ASP A 326 -18.02 6.51 20.25
CA ASP A 326 -18.07 7.85 20.89
C ASP A 326 -16.87 8.71 20.53
N ARG A 327 -15.78 8.08 20.08
CA ARG A 327 -14.52 8.72 19.70
C ARG A 327 -13.80 7.91 18.61
N LEU A 328 -12.84 8.55 17.94
CA LEU A 328 -11.94 7.89 17.01
C LEU A 328 -10.92 7.07 17.81
N THR A 329 -10.94 5.76 17.65
CA THR A 329 -10.05 4.82 18.33
C THR A 329 -9.17 4.13 17.29
N PRO A 330 -7.84 4.30 17.33
CA PRO A 330 -6.93 3.61 16.43
C PRO A 330 -6.93 2.11 16.76
N VAL A 331 -6.95 1.29 15.71
CA VAL A 331 -7.04 -0.17 15.86
C VAL A 331 -6.16 -0.89 14.86
N ARG A 332 -5.90 -2.16 15.15
CA ARG A 332 -5.36 -3.15 14.21
C ARG A 332 -6.25 -4.37 14.14
N TRP A 333 -6.32 -4.98 12.97
CA TRP A 333 -6.94 -6.28 12.73
C TRP A 333 -5.85 -7.29 12.40
N THR A 334 -5.87 -8.44 13.05
CA THR A 334 -4.89 -9.52 12.86
C THR A 334 -5.57 -10.79 12.42
N GLY A 335 -4.87 -11.63 11.64
CA GLY A 335 -5.41 -12.89 11.15
C GLY A 335 -6.34 -12.75 9.95
N CYS A 336 -6.37 -11.57 9.32
CA CYS A 336 -7.13 -11.35 8.09
C CYS A 336 -6.41 -12.01 6.86
#